data_76218cd0daa36ae0d8db884afc086df2
#
_entry.id   76218cd0daa36ae0d8db884afc086df2
#
_cell.length_a   1.000
_cell.length_b   1.000
_cell.length_c   1.000
_cell.angle_alpha   90.00
_cell.angle_beta   90.00
_cell.angle_gamma   90.00
#
_symmetry.space_group_name_H-M   'P 1'
#
loop_
_entity.id
_entity.type
_entity.pdbx_description
1 polymer ?
#
loop_
_entity_poly.entity_id
_entity_poly.type
_entity_poly.pdbx_seq_one_letter_code
_entity_poly.pdbx_strand_id
1 'polypeptide(L)'
;VDFDWSVIPDALPALLRGARLTVLITVAGLVGGTLLGVLFGLMRTYGNRLLGGLGFAYVGLVRGTPIVVQVMFIYFALPGLLGVRVEPMSAAIASIVINSGAYIAEIVRGAFQSVPRGLEEAGLAMGLPRWRVLAFVVGPIAF
;
A
#
# COMPACT_ATOMS: atom_id res chain seq x y z
N VAL A 1 -29.37 11.73 33.54
CA VAL A 1 -27.91 11.57 33.37
C VAL A 1 -27.39 12.94 32.99
N ASP A 2 -26.83 13.65 33.96
CA ASP A 2 -26.21 14.96 33.69
C ASP A 2 -24.89 14.74 32.95
N PHE A 3 -24.80 15.26 31.74
CA PHE A 3 -23.59 15.15 30.94
C PHE A 3 -22.59 16.22 31.41
N ASP A 4 -21.42 15.78 31.88
CA ASP A 4 -20.37 16.69 32.36
C ASP A 4 -19.54 17.25 31.19
N TRP A 5 -19.85 18.45 30.77
CA TRP A 5 -19.15 19.14 29.69
C TRP A 5 -17.71 19.57 30.04
N SER A 6 -17.32 19.55 31.32
CA SER A 6 -15.96 19.92 31.75
C SER A 6 -14.90 18.92 31.30
N VAL A 7 -15.31 17.68 30.98
CA VAL A 7 -14.42 16.62 30.46
C VAL A 7 -13.83 16.99 29.09
N ILE A 8 -14.53 17.80 28.26
CA ILE A 8 -14.09 18.10 26.90
C ILE A 8 -12.78 18.92 26.89
N PRO A 9 -12.65 20.06 27.62
CA PRO A 9 -11.39 20.81 27.67
C PRO A 9 -10.22 19.98 28.20
N ASP A 10 -10.46 19.13 29.22
CA ASP A 10 -9.43 18.32 29.83
C ASP A 10 -8.94 17.20 28.92
N ALA A 11 -9.83 16.63 28.11
CA ALA A 11 -9.50 15.59 27.13
C ALA A 11 -8.86 16.13 25.84
N LEU A 12 -9.06 17.42 25.52
CA LEU A 12 -8.65 18.03 24.25
C LEU A 12 -7.14 17.85 23.94
N PRO A 13 -6.19 18.04 24.88
CA PRO A 13 -4.78 17.83 24.62
C PRO A 13 -4.45 16.36 24.24
N ALA A 14 -5.15 15.40 24.84
CA ALA A 14 -4.98 13.99 24.54
C ALA A 14 -5.54 13.65 23.15
N LEU A 15 -6.73 14.18 22.82
CA LEU A 15 -7.35 14.03 21.51
C LEU A 15 -6.49 14.63 20.38
N LEU A 16 -5.91 15.81 20.58
CA LEU A 16 -5.03 16.43 19.60
C LEU A 16 -3.74 15.63 19.38
N ARG A 17 -3.16 15.06 20.43
CA ARG A 17 -2.02 14.15 20.29
C ARG A 17 -2.41 12.90 19.49
N GLY A 18 -3.55 12.29 19.79
CA GLY A 18 -4.08 11.16 19.04
C GLY A 18 -4.34 11.49 17.58
N ALA A 19 -4.97 12.64 17.30
CA ALA A 19 -5.21 13.12 15.94
C ALA A 19 -3.91 13.30 15.15
N ARG A 20 -2.87 13.89 15.76
CA ARG A 20 -1.55 14.01 15.13
C ARG A 20 -0.95 12.66 14.75
N LEU A 21 -1.03 11.67 15.65
CA LEU A 21 -0.54 10.31 15.39
C LEU A 21 -1.33 9.66 14.25
N THR A 22 -2.65 9.82 14.24
CA THR A 22 -3.51 9.31 13.18
C THR A 22 -3.11 9.89 11.81
N VAL A 23 -2.94 11.21 11.71
CA VAL A 23 -2.52 11.88 10.48
C VAL A 23 -1.16 11.36 10.02
N LEU A 24 -0.19 11.24 10.93
CA LEU A 24 1.15 10.74 10.61
C LEU A 24 1.11 9.33 10.05
N ILE A 25 0.41 8.42 10.71
CA ILE A 25 0.28 7.01 10.28
C ILE A 25 -0.47 6.94 8.93
N THR A 26 -1.51 7.75 8.76
CA THR A 26 -2.28 7.79 7.51
C THR A 26 -1.43 8.28 6.33
N VAL A 27 -0.68 9.36 6.50
CA VAL A 27 0.20 9.90 5.45
C VAL A 27 1.32 8.90 5.12
N ALA A 28 1.95 8.32 6.13
CA ALA A 28 2.98 7.30 5.93
C ALA A 28 2.41 6.06 5.21
N GLY A 29 1.23 5.60 5.62
CA GLY A 29 0.50 4.49 4.99
C GLY A 29 0.13 4.78 3.55
N LEU A 30 -0.39 5.99 3.27
CA LEU A 30 -0.76 6.42 1.92
C LEU A 30 0.47 6.48 1.00
N VAL A 31 1.51 7.18 1.42
CA VAL A 31 2.73 7.33 0.60
C VAL A 31 3.44 5.99 0.42
N GLY A 32 3.78 5.32 1.51
CA GLY A 32 4.50 4.04 1.46
C GLY A 32 3.67 2.95 0.80
N GLY A 33 2.38 2.88 1.11
CA GLY A 33 1.44 1.93 0.49
C GLY A 33 1.28 2.17 -1.00
N THR A 34 1.19 3.43 -1.45
CA THR A 34 1.13 3.75 -2.89
C THR A 34 2.39 3.33 -3.61
N LEU A 35 3.57 3.64 -3.07
CA LEU A 35 4.85 3.24 -3.67
C LEU A 35 4.97 1.72 -3.79
N LEU A 36 4.69 0.98 -2.71
CA LEU A 36 4.67 -0.48 -2.74
C LEU A 36 3.61 -1.02 -3.69
N GLY A 37 2.42 -0.46 -3.67
CA GLY A 37 1.31 -0.88 -4.50
C GLY A 37 1.58 -0.71 -5.98
N VAL A 38 2.13 0.44 -6.39
CA VAL A 38 2.53 0.67 -7.78
C VAL A 38 3.62 -0.32 -8.18
N LEU A 39 4.65 -0.50 -7.35
CA LEU A 39 5.73 -1.44 -7.61
C LEU A 39 5.19 -2.86 -7.84
N PHE A 40 4.46 -3.43 -6.89
CA PHE A 40 3.94 -4.79 -7.00
C PHE A 40 2.82 -4.93 -8.03
N GLY A 41 2.03 -3.90 -8.26
CA GLY A 41 1.03 -3.86 -9.32
C GLY A 41 1.66 -3.94 -10.71
N LEU A 42 2.72 -3.17 -10.96
CA LEU A 42 3.48 -3.23 -12.21
C LEU A 42 4.24 -4.56 -12.36
N MET A 43 4.83 -5.09 -11.29
CA MET A 43 5.46 -6.42 -11.31
C MET A 43 4.47 -7.52 -11.70
N ARG A 44 3.22 -7.45 -11.25
CA ARG A 44 2.16 -8.42 -11.60
C ARG A 44 1.63 -8.25 -13.02
N THR A 45 1.67 -7.04 -13.56
CA THR A 45 1.14 -6.74 -14.89
C THR A 45 2.17 -6.97 -16.00
N TYR A 46 3.40 -6.51 -15.78
CA TYR A 46 4.45 -6.46 -16.80
C TYR A 46 5.71 -7.26 -16.42
N GLY A 47 5.78 -7.77 -15.20
CA GLY A 47 6.91 -8.55 -14.74
C GLY A 47 7.02 -9.92 -15.42
N ASN A 48 8.23 -10.49 -15.38
CA ASN A 48 8.44 -11.87 -15.77
C ASN A 48 7.77 -12.84 -14.78
N ARG A 49 7.82 -14.15 -15.04
CA ARG A 49 7.18 -15.18 -14.20
C ARG A 49 7.61 -15.09 -12.72
N LEU A 50 8.88 -14.76 -12.45
CA LEU A 50 9.40 -14.63 -11.09
C LEU A 50 8.82 -13.39 -10.40
N LEU A 51 8.92 -12.22 -11.03
CA LEU A 51 8.41 -10.96 -10.48
C LEU A 51 6.89 -10.98 -10.31
N GLY A 52 6.17 -11.50 -11.30
CA GLY A 52 4.72 -11.68 -11.22
C GLY A 52 4.32 -12.64 -10.10
N GLY A 53 5.07 -13.74 -9.93
CA GLY A 53 4.88 -14.70 -8.83
C GLY A 53 5.12 -14.09 -7.44
N LEU A 54 6.17 -13.29 -7.27
CA LEU A 54 6.43 -12.55 -6.03
C LEU A 54 5.31 -11.56 -5.70
N GLY A 55 4.87 -10.80 -6.71
CA GLY A 55 3.74 -9.87 -6.53
C GLY A 55 2.43 -10.60 -6.21
N PHE A 56 2.18 -11.74 -6.83
CA PHE A 56 1.02 -12.58 -6.52
C PHE A 56 1.07 -13.11 -5.08
N ALA A 57 2.22 -13.64 -4.64
CA ALA A 57 2.41 -14.14 -3.29
C ALA A 57 2.22 -13.04 -2.24
N TYR A 58 2.86 -11.87 -2.46
CA TYR A 58 2.70 -10.71 -1.58
C TYR A 58 1.23 -10.31 -1.42
N VAL A 59 0.54 -10.06 -2.52
CA VAL A 59 -0.87 -9.62 -2.49
C VAL A 59 -1.76 -10.71 -1.89
N GLY A 60 -1.54 -11.97 -2.25
CA GLY A 60 -2.32 -13.10 -1.73
C GLY A 60 -2.16 -13.29 -0.22
N LEU A 61 -0.94 -13.24 0.29
CA LEU A 61 -0.66 -13.37 1.72
C LEU A 61 -1.23 -12.19 2.53
N VAL A 62 -0.96 -10.97 2.07
CA VAL A 62 -1.37 -9.78 2.82
C VAL A 62 -2.88 -9.57 2.81
N ARG A 63 -3.55 -9.75 1.66
CA ARG A 63 -5.01 -9.64 1.58
C ARG A 63 -5.75 -10.85 2.15
N GLY A 64 -5.08 -11.99 2.25
CA GLY A 64 -5.61 -13.20 2.87
C GLY A 64 -5.51 -13.24 4.38
N THR A 65 -4.83 -12.28 5.01
CA THR A 65 -4.65 -12.19 6.46
C THR A 65 -5.25 -10.90 7.03
N PRO A 66 -5.93 -10.96 8.20
CA PRO A 66 -6.42 -9.74 8.86
C PRO A 66 -5.28 -8.79 9.24
N ILE A 67 -5.49 -7.48 9.08
CA ILE A 67 -4.46 -6.47 9.42
C ILE A 67 -4.00 -6.56 10.87
N VAL A 68 -4.90 -6.92 11.81
CA VAL A 68 -4.55 -7.10 13.23
C VAL A 68 -3.50 -8.19 13.41
N VAL A 69 -3.63 -9.29 12.66
CA VAL A 69 -2.63 -10.39 12.67
C VAL A 69 -1.28 -9.91 12.13
N GLN A 70 -1.29 -9.08 11.09
CA GLN A 70 -0.07 -8.49 10.52
C GLN A 70 0.64 -7.57 11.52
N VAL A 71 -0.11 -6.71 12.22
CA VAL A 71 0.45 -5.85 13.28
C VAL A 71 1.06 -6.70 14.39
N MET A 72 0.33 -7.72 14.86
CA MET A 72 0.83 -8.62 15.92
C MET A 72 2.08 -9.38 15.49
N PHE A 73 2.11 -9.85 14.25
CA PHE A 73 3.28 -10.52 13.70
C PHE A 73 4.50 -9.58 13.66
N ILE A 74 4.35 -8.37 13.13
CA ILE A 74 5.45 -7.41 13.01
C ILE A 74 5.92 -6.92 14.39
N TYR A 75 5.02 -6.74 15.34
CA TYR A 75 5.37 -6.17 16.64
C TYR A 75 5.88 -7.22 17.64
N PHE A 76 5.35 -8.43 17.63
CA PHE A 76 5.69 -9.47 18.60
C PHE A 76 6.53 -10.61 18.03
N ALA A 77 6.13 -11.17 16.88
CA ALA A 77 6.79 -12.35 16.35
C ALA A 77 8.11 -12.01 15.65
N LEU A 78 8.14 -11.00 14.81
CA LEU A 78 9.31 -10.61 14.03
C LEU A 78 10.51 -10.20 14.92
N PRO A 79 10.35 -9.41 16.00
CA PRO A 79 11.41 -9.13 16.95
C PRO A 79 12.00 -10.39 17.60
N GLY A 80 11.13 -11.32 17.99
CA GLY A 80 11.55 -12.59 18.60
C GLY A 80 12.37 -13.47 17.64
N LEU A 81 12.02 -13.44 16.34
CA LEU A 81 12.72 -14.23 15.31
C LEU A 81 14.06 -13.62 14.91
N LEU A 82 14.15 -12.29 14.85
CA LEU A 82 15.33 -11.57 14.35
C LEU A 82 16.24 -11.03 15.45
N GLY A 83 15.84 -11.12 16.72
CA GLY A 83 16.60 -10.57 17.84
C GLY A 83 16.67 -9.03 17.85
N VAL A 84 15.75 -8.34 17.18
CA VAL A 84 15.70 -6.88 17.07
C VAL A 84 14.55 -6.32 17.92
N ARG A 85 14.64 -5.05 18.32
CA ARG A 85 13.52 -4.33 18.95
C ARG A 85 12.78 -3.54 17.90
N VAL A 86 11.46 -3.67 17.84
CA VAL A 86 10.59 -2.89 16.96
C VAL A 86 9.75 -1.96 17.81
N GLU A 87 9.81 -0.67 17.52
CA GLU A 87 9.00 0.34 18.20
C GLU A 87 7.53 0.22 17.76
N PRO A 88 6.54 0.42 18.67
CA PRO A 88 5.11 0.29 18.35
C PRO A 88 4.67 1.14 17.16
N MET A 89 5.17 2.38 17.06
CA MET A 89 4.86 3.28 15.94
C MET A 89 5.38 2.74 14.61
N SER A 90 6.60 2.24 14.60
CA SER A 90 7.22 1.63 13.40
C SER A 90 6.46 0.39 12.95
N ALA A 91 6.03 -0.46 13.89
CA ALA A 91 5.22 -1.64 13.58
C ALA A 91 3.85 -1.25 12.99
N ALA A 92 3.20 -0.23 13.54
CA ALA A 92 1.93 0.27 13.04
C ALA A 92 2.06 0.82 11.61
N ILE A 93 3.05 1.69 11.39
CA ILE A 93 3.32 2.26 10.05
C ILE A 93 3.64 1.15 9.05
N ALA A 94 4.56 0.24 9.38
CA ALA A 94 4.94 -0.87 8.50
C ALA A 94 3.74 -1.75 8.13
N SER A 95 2.89 -2.08 9.10
CA SER A 95 1.69 -2.88 8.88
C SER A 95 0.72 -2.19 7.91
N ILE A 96 0.48 -0.90 8.10
CA ILE A 96 -0.43 -0.13 7.24
C ILE A 96 0.16 0.03 5.83
N VAL A 97 1.46 0.31 5.71
CA VAL A 97 2.15 0.41 4.41
C VAL A 97 2.07 -0.91 3.65
N ILE A 98 2.37 -2.03 4.30
CA ILE A 98 2.30 -3.37 3.69
C ILE A 98 0.85 -3.70 3.31
N ASN A 99 -0.10 -3.47 4.20
CA ASN A 99 -1.50 -3.78 3.95
C ASN A 99 -2.07 -2.92 2.80
N SER A 100 -1.94 -1.60 2.88
CA SER A 100 -2.41 -0.67 1.84
C SER A 100 -1.75 -0.94 0.49
N GLY A 101 -0.44 -1.25 0.49
CA GLY A 101 0.30 -1.60 -0.72
C GLY A 101 -0.28 -2.80 -1.45
N ALA A 102 -0.74 -3.83 -0.74
CA ALA A 102 -1.34 -5.00 -1.37
C ALA A 102 -2.70 -4.69 -2.05
N TYR A 103 -3.51 -3.84 -1.43
CA TYR A 103 -4.77 -3.39 -2.04
C TYR A 103 -4.53 -2.46 -3.24
N ILE A 104 -3.61 -1.52 -3.12
CA ILE A 104 -3.23 -0.61 -4.21
C ILE A 104 -2.59 -1.39 -5.37
N ALA A 105 -1.80 -2.43 -5.11
CA ALA A 105 -1.23 -3.29 -6.15
C ALA A 105 -2.32 -3.94 -7.01
N GLU A 106 -3.42 -4.36 -6.39
CA GLU A 106 -4.55 -4.93 -7.13
C GLU A 106 -5.30 -3.87 -7.94
N ILE A 107 -5.48 -2.67 -7.38
CA ILE A 107 -6.09 -1.53 -8.09
C ILE A 107 -5.24 -1.16 -9.31
N VAL A 108 -3.93 -1.01 -9.14
CA VAL A 108 -2.98 -0.71 -10.23
C VAL A 108 -3.05 -1.78 -11.31
N ARG A 109 -2.98 -3.06 -10.93
CA ARG A 109 -3.10 -4.17 -11.88
C ARG A 109 -4.42 -4.12 -12.66
N GLY A 110 -5.54 -3.90 -11.96
CA GLY A 110 -6.86 -3.76 -12.58
C GLY A 110 -6.94 -2.59 -13.54
N ALA A 111 -6.41 -1.43 -13.14
CA ALA A 111 -6.36 -0.22 -13.96
C ALA A 111 -5.58 -0.45 -15.27
N PHE A 112 -4.39 -1.01 -15.20
CA PHE A 112 -3.61 -1.32 -16.40
C PHE A 112 -4.28 -2.39 -17.29
N GLN A 113 -4.94 -3.38 -16.71
CA GLN A 113 -5.64 -4.42 -17.47
C GLN A 113 -6.94 -3.93 -18.13
N SER A 114 -7.51 -2.81 -17.68
CA SER A 114 -8.70 -2.22 -18.29
C SER A 114 -8.39 -1.46 -19.60
N VAL A 115 -7.13 -1.10 -19.83
CA VAL A 115 -6.72 -0.40 -21.05
C VAL A 115 -6.76 -1.35 -22.25
N PRO A 116 -7.43 -0.99 -23.37
CA PRO A 116 -7.47 -1.81 -24.57
C PRO A 116 -6.07 -2.09 -25.12
N ARG A 117 -5.76 -3.37 -25.38
CA ARG A 117 -4.44 -3.81 -25.88
C ARG A 117 -4.02 -3.12 -27.19
N GLY A 118 -4.99 -2.77 -28.04
CA GLY A 118 -4.74 -2.05 -29.29
C GLY A 118 -4.02 -0.71 -29.10
N LEU A 119 -4.18 -0.04 -27.94
CA LEU A 119 -3.44 1.20 -27.64
C LEU A 119 -1.97 0.93 -27.35
N GLU A 120 -1.65 -0.15 -26.64
CA GLU A 120 -0.27 -0.58 -26.42
C GLU A 120 0.39 -0.99 -27.73
N GLU A 121 -0.31 -1.79 -28.55
CA GLU A 121 0.16 -2.24 -29.87
C GLU A 121 0.38 -1.06 -30.83
N ALA A 122 -0.53 -0.08 -30.86
CA ALA A 122 -0.38 1.14 -31.67
C ALA A 122 0.85 1.96 -31.25
N GLY A 123 1.08 2.11 -29.96
CA GLY A 123 2.27 2.79 -29.44
C GLY A 123 3.57 2.09 -29.86
N LEU A 124 3.61 0.76 -29.78
CA LEU A 124 4.75 -0.05 -30.22
C LEU A 124 4.94 0.03 -31.73
N ALA A 125 3.86 0.01 -32.53
CA ALA A 125 3.91 0.13 -33.99
C ALA A 125 4.46 1.49 -34.46
N MET A 126 4.27 2.56 -33.66
CA MET A 126 4.89 3.86 -33.89
C MET A 126 6.40 3.92 -33.54
N GLY A 127 6.99 2.79 -33.13
CA GLY A 127 8.42 2.71 -32.76
C GLY A 127 8.72 3.20 -31.33
N LEU A 128 7.72 3.44 -30.49
CA LEU A 128 7.96 3.82 -29.11
C LEU A 128 8.49 2.62 -28.31
N PRO A 129 9.53 2.79 -27.48
CA PRO A 129 9.96 1.74 -26.58
C PRO A 129 8.88 1.46 -25.50
N ARG A 130 8.80 0.23 -25.03
CA ARG A 130 7.76 -0.22 -24.09
C ARG A 130 7.56 0.71 -22.91
N TRP A 131 8.63 1.22 -22.30
CA TRP A 131 8.52 2.13 -21.16
C TRP A 131 7.81 3.45 -21.48
N ARG A 132 8.00 3.98 -22.71
CA ARG A 132 7.29 5.18 -23.17
C ARG A 132 5.82 4.91 -23.45
N VAL A 133 5.52 3.76 -24.03
CA VAL A 133 4.13 3.33 -24.22
C VAL A 133 3.43 3.23 -22.88
N LEU A 134 4.06 2.63 -21.87
CA LEU A 134 3.51 2.52 -20.53
C LEU A 134 3.34 3.88 -19.85
N ALA A 135 4.34 4.75 -19.92
CA ALA A 135 4.32 6.04 -19.24
C ALA A 135 3.41 7.09 -19.90
N PHE A 136 3.35 7.11 -21.24
CA PHE A 136 2.70 8.20 -21.98
C PHE A 136 1.43 7.79 -22.73
N VAL A 137 1.19 6.51 -22.94
CA VAL A 137 -0.01 6.00 -23.63
C VAL A 137 -0.91 5.27 -22.64
N VAL A 138 -0.42 4.21 -22.06
CA VAL A 138 -1.24 3.32 -21.19
C VAL A 138 -1.48 3.94 -19.81
N GLY A 139 -0.45 4.50 -19.18
CA GLY A 139 -0.52 5.07 -17.84
C GLY A 139 -1.58 6.17 -17.69
N PRO A 140 -1.58 7.21 -18.54
CA PRO A 140 -2.59 8.28 -18.46
C PRO A 140 -4.04 7.83 -18.74
N ILE A 141 -4.22 6.69 -19.40
CA ILE A 141 -5.55 6.13 -19.68
C ILE A 141 -6.00 5.20 -18.54
N ALA A 142 -5.04 4.57 -17.84
CA ALA A 142 -5.32 3.68 -16.72
C ALA A 142 -5.77 4.44 -15.46
N PHE A 143 -5.39 5.72 -15.30
CA PHE A 143 -5.68 6.59 -14.16
C PHE A 143 -6.29 7.92 -14.59
#